data_ee5f478901bb19603df1a1d35a3f11fb
#
_entry.id   ee5f478901bb19603df1a1d35a3f11fb
#
_cell.length_a   1.000
_cell.length_b   1.000
_cell.length_c   1.000
_cell.angle_alpha   90.00
_cell.angle_beta   90.00
_cell.angle_gamma   90.00
#
_symmetry.space_group_name_H-M   'P 1'
#
loop_
_entity.id
_entity.type
_entity.pdbx_description
1 polymer ?
#
loop_
_entity_poly.entity_id
_entity_poly.type
_entity_poly.pdbx_seq_one_letter_code
_entity_poly.pdbx_strand_id
1 'polypeptide(L)'
;MDYNFIFQNFINNGIITVDDVMNSENKEELMATIIDTIHRYTITHTNDGRYTTYVTDMTKPNGRRQVRRKSKTELYNYLLEFYGVNDNLKDITFAELYDEWISYKRRYVDVPNRKRSISPSTIRRYERDFEKYIQDTELARMSIQKITTHKLQLLVTDMIENSKMNEKCAGNILGYISQAFSYAKRSEYIHSNPTENLDRALLLSMCVYTPPKADNDRVLTINELARLREAILRHEQESPLYMPDYAIELAILTGMRVGEISALHWTDIDSEFIHIDYSEHRLDYADKKCELVIGEPKNGKHRIVPITDDIRNLLNKIRALGIQSSDRFIFVRQDGTRYTAHDISCAVDRRASEAGIKKTSIHGIRRTVSSQLNTVLSQKDVASMLGHSERVNERHYNYSTAENTAKIQALTQVSSKVINFSSFLENKKSAVSL
;
A
#
# COMPACT_ATOMS: atom_id res chain seq x y z
N MET A 1 -14.55 25.45 -35.44
CA MET A 1 -15.07 24.73 -34.26
C MET A 1 -16.18 23.81 -34.73
N ASP A 2 -16.09 22.52 -34.49
CA ASP A 2 -17.16 21.58 -34.74
C ASP A 2 -18.12 21.57 -33.52
N TYR A 3 -19.21 22.35 -33.65
CA TYR A 3 -20.16 22.53 -32.57
C TYR A 3 -21.02 21.29 -32.31
N ASN A 4 -21.19 20.40 -33.29
CA ASN A 4 -21.90 19.16 -33.10
C ASN A 4 -21.17 18.25 -32.08
N PHE A 5 -19.84 18.24 -32.13
CA PHE A 5 -19.05 17.53 -31.17
C PHE A 5 -19.15 18.15 -29.75
N ILE A 6 -19.12 19.47 -29.65
CA ILE A 6 -19.28 20.21 -28.38
C ILE A 6 -20.63 19.89 -27.75
N PHE A 7 -21.72 19.98 -28.49
CA PHE A 7 -23.07 19.71 -27.99
C PHE A 7 -23.23 18.25 -27.57
N GLN A 8 -22.70 17.31 -28.36
CA GLN A 8 -22.73 15.89 -27.99
C GLN A 8 -22.01 15.63 -26.67
N ASN A 9 -20.89 16.32 -26.43
CA ASN A 9 -20.12 16.19 -25.18
C ASN A 9 -20.93 16.73 -23.98
N PHE A 10 -21.65 17.83 -24.13
CA PHE A 10 -22.52 18.37 -23.08
C PHE A 10 -23.78 17.51 -22.82
N ILE A 11 -24.32 16.88 -23.85
CA ILE A 11 -25.40 15.89 -23.69
C ILE A 11 -24.88 14.69 -22.89
N ASN A 12 -23.72 14.14 -23.27
CA ASN A 12 -23.14 12.97 -22.62
C ASN A 12 -22.76 13.23 -21.15
N ASN A 13 -22.46 14.48 -20.79
CA ASN A 13 -22.16 14.90 -19.42
C ASN A 13 -23.40 15.38 -18.64
N GLY A 14 -24.61 15.30 -19.22
CA GLY A 14 -25.85 15.69 -18.56
C GLY A 14 -25.97 17.19 -18.29
N ILE A 15 -25.23 18.04 -19.01
CA ILE A 15 -25.27 19.52 -18.89
C ILE A 15 -26.38 20.11 -19.72
N ILE A 16 -26.64 19.52 -20.88
CA ILE A 16 -27.78 19.82 -21.74
C ILE A 16 -28.45 18.51 -22.15
N THR A 17 -29.71 18.57 -22.52
CA THR A 17 -30.46 17.42 -23.02
C THR A 17 -30.51 17.41 -24.55
N VAL A 18 -30.87 16.26 -25.14
CA VAL A 18 -31.16 16.18 -26.57
C VAL A 18 -32.32 17.14 -26.95
N ASP A 19 -33.29 17.32 -26.04
CA ASP A 19 -34.41 18.22 -26.22
C ASP A 19 -33.98 19.70 -26.26
N ASP A 20 -32.96 20.08 -25.46
CA ASP A 20 -32.38 21.43 -25.51
C ASP A 20 -31.76 21.72 -26.89
N VAL A 21 -31.11 20.71 -27.49
CA VAL A 21 -30.53 20.84 -28.83
C VAL A 21 -31.55 20.86 -29.92
N MET A 22 -32.64 20.06 -29.78
CA MET A 22 -33.72 19.98 -30.77
C MET A 22 -34.64 21.20 -30.75
N ASN A 23 -34.83 21.83 -29.57
CA ASN A 23 -35.73 22.97 -29.38
C ASN A 23 -35.04 24.33 -29.55
N SER A 24 -33.70 24.38 -29.65
CA SER A 24 -33.00 25.66 -29.88
C SER A 24 -33.09 26.08 -31.33
N GLU A 25 -33.72 27.25 -31.59
CA GLU A 25 -33.85 27.79 -32.93
C GLU A 25 -32.54 28.30 -33.54
N ASN A 26 -31.53 28.53 -32.69
CA ASN A 26 -30.21 28.95 -33.17
C ASN A 26 -29.08 28.55 -32.23
N LYS A 27 -27.89 28.49 -32.78
CA LYS A 27 -26.62 28.09 -32.16
C LYS A 27 -26.19 28.97 -30.97
N GLU A 28 -26.50 30.27 -31.03
CA GLU A 28 -26.12 31.22 -29.96
C GLU A 28 -26.93 30.98 -28.68
N GLU A 29 -28.16 30.57 -28.81
CA GLU A 29 -29.06 30.26 -27.68
C GLU A 29 -28.57 29.01 -26.93
N LEU A 30 -28.18 27.99 -27.68
CA LEU A 30 -27.61 26.77 -27.08
C LEU A 30 -26.26 27.05 -26.42
N MET A 31 -25.41 27.90 -27.04
CA MET A 31 -24.17 28.34 -26.41
C MET A 31 -24.42 29.16 -25.14
N ALA A 32 -25.46 29.98 -25.11
CA ALA A 32 -25.85 30.73 -23.91
C ALA A 32 -26.23 29.79 -22.77
N THR A 33 -27.07 28.80 -23.03
CA THR A 33 -27.50 27.79 -22.04
C THR A 33 -26.31 27.03 -21.45
N ILE A 34 -25.35 26.64 -22.29
CA ILE A 34 -24.11 25.98 -21.84
C ILE A 34 -23.28 26.92 -20.95
N ILE A 35 -23.05 28.15 -21.39
CA ILE A 35 -22.28 29.13 -20.65
C ILE A 35 -22.94 29.46 -19.31
N ASP A 36 -24.25 29.63 -19.26
CA ASP A 36 -25.00 29.88 -18.03
C ASP A 36 -24.86 28.74 -17.00
N THR A 37 -24.66 27.51 -17.48
CA THR A 37 -24.48 26.34 -16.61
C THR A 37 -23.04 26.25 -16.07
N ILE A 38 -22.01 26.57 -16.87
CA ILE A 38 -20.59 26.38 -16.49
C ILE A 38 -19.91 27.65 -16.00
N HIS A 39 -20.45 28.83 -16.31
CA HIS A 39 -19.83 30.12 -16.03
C HIS A 39 -20.52 30.83 -14.85
N ARG A 40 -19.81 31.00 -13.75
CA ARG A 40 -20.37 31.56 -12.51
C ARG A 40 -20.45 33.09 -12.42
N TYR A 41 -19.82 33.80 -13.35
CA TYR A 41 -19.74 35.26 -13.31
C TYR A 41 -20.69 35.89 -14.34
N THR A 42 -21.32 37.00 -13.98
CA THR A 42 -22.23 37.75 -14.87
C THR A 42 -21.49 38.25 -16.11
N ILE A 43 -22.09 38.07 -17.28
CA ILE A 43 -21.66 38.67 -18.53
C ILE A 43 -22.35 40.00 -18.69
N THR A 44 -21.59 41.09 -18.89
CA THR A 44 -22.13 42.44 -19.05
C THR A 44 -21.74 43.02 -20.42
N HIS A 45 -22.67 43.79 -21.02
CA HIS A 45 -22.39 44.60 -22.19
C HIS A 45 -21.97 46.00 -21.74
N THR A 46 -20.82 46.45 -22.15
CA THR A 46 -20.27 47.74 -21.74
C THR A 46 -20.68 48.86 -22.73
N ASN A 47 -20.62 50.10 -22.26
CA ASN A 47 -21.00 51.27 -23.07
C ASN A 47 -20.14 51.49 -24.31
N ASP A 48 -18.96 50.88 -24.39
CA ASP A 48 -18.05 50.87 -25.53
C ASP A 48 -18.37 49.75 -26.55
N GLY A 49 -19.53 49.07 -26.38
CA GLY A 49 -20.03 48.04 -27.29
C GLY A 49 -19.35 46.67 -27.13
N ARG A 50 -18.62 46.44 -26.05
CA ARG A 50 -17.93 45.18 -25.78
C ARG A 50 -18.64 44.34 -24.73
N TYR A 51 -18.44 43.04 -24.81
CA TYR A 51 -18.87 42.06 -23.80
C TYR A 51 -17.74 41.77 -22.81
N THR A 52 -18.04 41.78 -21.53
CA THR A 52 -17.03 41.55 -20.46
C THR A 52 -17.58 40.63 -19.38
N THR A 53 -16.69 39.83 -18.81
CA THR A 53 -16.93 38.99 -17.65
C THR A 53 -15.61 38.75 -16.87
N TYR A 54 -15.67 37.96 -15.80
CA TYR A 54 -14.50 37.50 -15.07
C TYR A 54 -14.30 36.01 -15.28
N VAL A 55 -13.08 35.54 -15.21
CA VAL A 55 -12.71 34.13 -15.13
C VAL A 55 -11.78 33.91 -13.94
N THR A 56 -11.79 32.71 -13.37
CA THR A 56 -10.93 32.33 -12.25
C THR A 56 -9.46 32.43 -12.64
N ASP A 57 -8.63 33.10 -11.83
CA ASP A 57 -7.20 33.25 -12.02
C ASP A 57 -6.52 33.34 -10.64
N MET A 58 -5.97 32.22 -10.20
CA MET A 58 -5.31 32.10 -8.88
C MET A 58 -3.99 32.87 -8.78
N THR A 59 -3.48 33.40 -9.88
CA THR A 59 -2.29 34.29 -9.87
C THR A 59 -2.62 35.72 -9.47
N LYS A 60 -3.91 36.08 -9.44
CA LYS A 60 -4.37 37.42 -9.10
C LYS A 60 -4.82 37.48 -7.62
N PRO A 61 -4.59 38.62 -6.92
CA PRO A 61 -4.97 38.76 -5.52
C PRO A 61 -6.46 38.51 -5.23
N ASN A 62 -7.32 38.81 -6.19
CA ASN A 62 -8.78 38.62 -6.08
C ASN A 62 -9.25 37.26 -6.64
N GLY A 63 -8.33 36.34 -6.98
CA GLY A 63 -8.64 35.01 -7.54
C GLY A 63 -9.33 35.03 -8.91
N ARG A 64 -9.36 36.18 -9.58
CA ARG A 64 -10.06 36.34 -10.89
C ARG A 64 -9.40 37.39 -11.77
N ARG A 65 -9.57 37.26 -13.11
CA ARG A 65 -9.17 38.27 -14.09
C ARG A 65 -10.33 38.64 -15.01
N GLN A 66 -10.37 39.87 -15.46
CA GLN A 66 -11.37 40.35 -16.40
C GLN A 66 -11.03 39.94 -17.82
N VAL A 67 -12.06 39.54 -18.57
CA VAL A 67 -11.98 39.19 -20.00
C VAL A 67 -12.95 40.09 -20.76
N ARG A 68 -12.49 40.64 -21.89
CA ARG A 68 -13.30 41.51 -22.80
C ARG A 68 -13.18 41.00 -24.21
N ARG A 69 -14.33 41.01 -24.98
CA ARG A 69 -14.38 40.64 -26.37
C ARG A 69 -15.32 41.61 -27.13
N LYS A 70 -15.12 41.69 -28.45
CA LYS A 70 -15.87 42.62 -29.29
C LYS A 70 -17.31 42.13 -29.53
N SER A 71 -17.55 40.83 -29.55
CA SER A 71 -18.89 40.25 -29.72
C SER A 71 -19.20 39.23 -28.62
N LYS A 72 -20.50 38.94 -28.43
CA LYS A 72 -21.01 37.91 -27.51
C LYS A 72 -20.47 36.54 -27.89
N THR A 73 -20.50 36.24 -29.19
CA THR A 73 -20.01 34.96 -29.75
C THR A 73 -18.49 34.77 -29.52
N GLU A 74 -17.68 35.84 -29.68
CA GLU A 74 -16.24 35.75 -29.34
C GLU A 74 -16.02 35.51 -27.86
N LEU A 75 -16.84 36.12 -26.98
CA LEU A 75 -16.72 35.88 -25.54
C LEU A 75 -17.14 34.45 -25.18
N TYR A 76 -18.20 33.95 -25.78
CA TYR A 76 -18.65 32.57 -25.58
C TYR A 76 -17.61 31.55 -26.06
N ASN A 77 -17.06 31.73 -27.25
CA ASN A 77 -16.01 30.89 -27.76
C ASN A 77 -14.78 30.88 -26.82
N TYR A 78 -14.39 32.06 -26.31
CA TYR A 78 -13.28 32.17 -25.34
C TYR A 78 -13.62 31.43 -24.02
N LEU A 79 -14.87 31.54 -23.53
CA LEU A 79 -15.26 30.85 -22.29
C LEU A 79 -15.34 29.34 -22.47
N LEU A 80 -15.82 28.85 -23.60
CA LEU A 80 -15.78 27.42 -23.93
C LEU A 80 -14.34 26.90 -24.01
N GLU A 81 -13.43 27.71 -24.60
CA GLU A 81 -12.01 27.40 -24.61
C GLU A 81 -11.40 27.43 -23.21
N PHE A 82 -11.71 28.46 -22.42
CA PHE A 82 -11.22 28.61 -21.04
C PHE A 82 -11.69 27.49 -20.11
N TYR A 83 -12.93 27.02 -20.26
CA TYR A 83 -13.47 25.90 -19.50
C TYR A 83 -13.11 24.53 -20.10
N GLY A 84 -12.23 24.51 -21.11
CA GLY A 84 -11.72 23.28 -21.68
C GLY A 84 -12.72 22.53 -22.57
N VAL A 85 -13.68 23.23 -23.15
CA VAL A 85 -14.62 22.66 -24.11
C VAL A 85 -13.96 22.52 -25.50
N ASN A 86 -12.66 22.57 -25.59
CA ASN A 86 -11.91 22.56 -26.86
C ASN A 86 -11.48 21.16 -27.29
N ASP A 87 -11.35 21.02 -28.60
CA ASP A 87 -10.95 19.86 -29.41
C ASP A 87 -9.57 19.23 -29.11
N ASN A 88 -8.90 19.63 -28.02
CA ASN A 88 -7.56 19.15 -27.68
C ASN A 88 -7.53 18.08 -26.59
N LEU A 89 -8.67 17.55 -26.20
CA LEU A 89 -8.70 16.39 -25.33
C LEU A 89 -8.09 15.19 -26.05
N LYS A 90 -7.10 14.60 -25.47
CA LYS A 90 -6.43 13.46 -26.07
C LYS A 90 -7.37 12.27 -26.16
N ASP A 91 -7.74 11.86 -27.36
CA ASP A 91 -8.59 10.67 -27.56
C ASP A 91 -7.70 9.42 -27.60
N ILE A 92 -7.46 8.87 -26.44
CA ILE A 92 -6.71 7.62 -26.26
C ILE A 92 -7.55 6.60 -25.52
N THR A 93 -7.22 5.33 -25.70
CA THR A 93 -7.82 4.23 -24.95
C THR A 93 -7.32 4.22 -23.51
N PHE A 94 -8.05 3.52 -22.61
CA PHE A 94 -7.57 3.35 -21.24
C PHE A 94 -6.25 2.55 -21.18
N ALA A 95 -6.02 1.62 -22.10
CA ALA A 95 -4.74 0.90 -22.18
C ALA A 95 -3.57 1.85 -22.48
N GLU A 96 -3.73 2.72 -23.48
CA GLU A 96 -2.72 3.74 -23.81
C GLU A 96 -2.50 4.72 -22.65
N LEU A 97 -3.56 5.16 -21.98
CA LEU A 97 -3.44 5.98 -20.77
C LEU A 97 -2.64 5.26 -19.68
N TYR A 98 -2.92 3.97 -19.49
CA TYR A 98 -2.23 3.19 -18.45
C TYR A 98 -0.73 3.06 -18.75
N ASP A 99 -0.36 2.82 -19.99
CA ASP A 99 1.03 2.76 -20.44
C ASP A 99 1.76 4.10 -20.27
N GLU A 100 1.09 5.21 -20.58
CA GLU A 100 1.64 6.55 -20.32
C GLU A 100 1.80 6.82 -18.82
N TRP A 101 0.84 6.42 -18.01
CA TRP A 101 0.92 6.53 -16.56
C TRP A 101 2.06 5.68 -15.99
N ILE A 102 2.26 4.45 -16.47
CA ILE A 102 3.39 3.60 -16.08
C ILE A 102 4.72 4.25 -16.49
N SER A 103 4.80 4.79 -17.71
CA SER A 103 5.99 5.49 -18.21
C SER A 103 6.31 6.72 -17.36
N TYR A 104 5.28 7.48 -16.95
CA TYR A 104 5.42 8.58 -15.99
C TYR A 104 5.94 8.08 -14.63
N LYS A 105 5.41 6.97 -14.10
CA LYS A 105 5.85 6.38 -12.84
C LYS A 105 7.29 5.87 -12.89
N ARG A 106 7.76 5.33 -14.02
CA ARG A 106 9.15 4.87 -14.20
C ARG A 106 10.17 5.98 -14.00
N ARG A 107 9.83 7.26 -14.24
CA ARG A 107 10.72 8.41 -13.95
C ARG A 107 11.03 8.59 -12.47
N TYR A 108 10.28 7.94 -11.59
CA TYR A 108 10.45 7.99 -10.13
C TYR A 108 11.04 6.69 -9.56
N VAL A 109 11.51 5.79 -10.43
CA VAL A 109 12.16 4.55 -10.00
C VAL A 109 13.57 4.88 -9.51
N ASP A 110 13.90 4.39 -8.33
CA ASP A 110 15.23 4.44 -7.71
C ASP A 110 15.92 5.82 -7.78
N VAL A 111 15.15 6.88 -7.61
CA VAL A 111 15.70 8.25 -7.58
C VAL A 111 16.42 8.45 -6.24
N PRO A 112 17.76 8.65 -6.25
CA PRO A 112 18.54 8.82 -5.04
C PRO A 112 18.03 10.00 -4.19
N ASN A 113 18.12 9.83 -2.85
CA ASN A 113 17.80 10.87 -1.87
C ASN A 113 16.35 11.40 -1.89
N ARG A 114 15.38 10.62 -2.39
CA ARG A 114 13.97 11.01 -2.40
C ARG A 114 13.12 10.10 -1.51
N LYS A 115 12.36 10.72 -0.60
CA LYS A 115 11.44 10.03 0.33
C LYS A 115 10.33 9.20 -0.34
N ARG A 116 10.13 9.34 -1.65
CA ARG A 116 9.05 8.68 -2.42
C ARG A 116 9.55 8.14 -3.76
N SER A 117 10.61 7.35 -3.74
CA SER A 117 10.98 6.54 -4.90
C SER A 117 10.01 5.36 -5.05
N ILE A 118 9.87 4.89 -6.28
CA ILE A 118 9.08 3.68 -6.60
C ILE A 118 10.07 2.58 -6.96
N SER A 119 9.93 1.40 -6.35
CA SER A 119 10.81 0.28 -6.71
C SER A 119 10.42 -0.33 -8.08
N PRO A 120 11.37 -0.88 -8.85
CA PRO A 120 11.09 -1.63 -10.08
C PRO A 120 10.01 -2.71 -9.89
N SER A 121 10.09 -3.46 -8.79
CA SER A 121 9.09 -4.49 -8.46
C SER A 121 7.67 -3.92 -8.27
N THR A 122 7.53 -2.66 -7.88
CA THR A 122 6.21 -2.00 -7.79
C THR A 122 5.67 -1.72 -9.19
N ILE A 123 6.50 -1.24 -10.11
CA ILE A 123 6.12 -1.05 -11.52
C ILE A 123 5.74 -2.39 -12.13
N ARG A 124 6.59 -3.42 -11.98
CA ARG A 124 6.31 -4.77 -12.52
C ARG A 124 5.00 -5.34 -12.00
N ARG A 125 4.64 -5.07 -10.74
CA ARG A 125 3.33 -5.46 -10.20
C ARG A 125 2.19 -4.74 -10.89
N TYR A 126 2.30 -3.44 -11.18
CA TYR A 126 1.28 -2.68 -11.92
C TYR A 126 1.08 -3.25 -13.32
N GLU A 127 2.16 -3.53 -14.03
CA GLU A 127 2.13 -4.13 -15.37
C GLU A 127 1.48 -5.51 -15.35
N ARG A 128 1.93 -6.41 -14.49
CA ARG A 128 1.40 -7.77 -14.37
C ARG A 128 -0.08 -7.78 -13.97
N ASP A 129 -0.48 -6.90 -13.07
CA ASP A 129 -1.87 -6.81 -12.63
C ASP A 129 -2.75 -6.23 -13.76
N PHE A 130 -2.23 -5.32 -14.59
CA PHE A 130 -2.89 -4.84 -15.81
C PHE A 130 -3.03 -5.97 -16.83
N GLU A 131 -1.94 -6.64 -17.18
CA GLU A 131 -1.91 -7.80 -18.10
C GLU A 131 -2.96 -8.85 -17.69
N LYS A 132 -3.05 -9.13 -16.39
CA LYS A 132 -3.90 -10.20 -15.88
C LYS A 132 -5.38 -9.84 -15.79
N TYR A 133 -5.71 -8.59 -15.44
CA TYR A 133 -7.07 -8.23 -15.03
C TYR A 133 -7.74 -7.19 -15.91
N ILE A 134 -6.99 -6.39 -16.66
CA ILE A 134 -7.52 -5.23 -17.38
C ILE A 134 -7.36 -5.37 -18.89
N GLN A 135 -6.23 -5.84 -19.38
CA GLN A 135 -5.81 -5.82 -20.78
C GLN A 135 -6.86 -6.35 -21.75
N ASP A 136 -7.50 -7.48 -21.41
CA ASP A 136 -8.46 -8.16 -22.29
C ASP A 136 -9.92 -7.68 -22.08
N THR A 137 -10.14 -6.67 -21.25
CA THR A 137 -11.46 -6.15 -20.92
C THR A 137 -11.92 -5.06 -21.90
N GLU A 138 -13.23 -4.78 -21.90
CA GLU A 138 -13.80 -3.63 -22.63
C GLU A 138 -13.18 -2.32 -22.15
N LEU A 139 -12.89 -2.18 -20.84
CA LEU A 139 -12.29 -0.99 -20.26
C LEU A 139 -10.96 -0.62 -20.96
N ALA A 140 -10.09 -1.59 -21.21
CA ALA A 140 -8.80 -1.34 -21.84
C ALA A 140 -8.94 -0.68 -23.23
N ARG A 141 -9.96 -1.09 -23.98
CA ARG A 141 -10.18 -0.68 -25.38
C ARG A 141 -11.01 0.60 -25.53
N MET A 142 -11.67 1.02 -24.45
CA MET A 142 -12.50 2.24 -24.49
C MET A 142 -11.65 3.51 -24.52
N SER A 143 -12.09 4.49 -25.34
CA SER A 143 -11.61 5.87 -25.24
C SER A 143 -11.92 6.44 -23.84
N ILE A 144 -10.92 7.07 -23.23
CA ILE A 144 -11.06 7.66 -21.89
C ILE A 144 -12.12 8.75 -21.82
N GLN A 145 -12.43 9.39 -22.94
CA GLN A 145 -13.48 10.39 -23.08
C GLN A 145 -14.89 9.81 -22.91
N LYS A 146 -15.08 8.53 -23.24
CA LYS A 146 -16.35 7.82 -23.18
C LYS A 146 -16.58 7.08 -21.86
N ILE A 147 -15.60 7.08 -20.96
CA ILE A 147 -15.69 6.39 -19.69
C ILE A 147 -16.32 7.31 -18.64
N THR A 148 -17.63 7.22 -18.49
CA THR A 148 -18.37 7.88 -17.39
C THR A 148 -18.24 7.08 -16.10
N THR A 149 -18.54 7.69 -14.94
CA THR A 149 -18.56 6.99 -13.64
C THR A 149 -19.48 5.76 -13.67
N HIS A 150 -20.69 5.89 -14.25
CA HIS A 150 -21.65 4.79 -14.35
C HIS A 150 -21.10 3.64 -15.22
N LYS A 151 -20.53 3.96 -16.39
CA LYS A 151 -19.95 2.93 -17.27
C LYS A 151 -18.77 2.25 -16.60
N LEU A 152 -17.91 3.02 -15.92
CA LEU A 152 -16.78 2.47 -15.18
C LEU A 152 -17.23 1.56 -14.03
N GLN A 153 -18.30 1.94 -13.32
CA GLN A 153 -18.88 1.09 -12.26
C GLN A 153 -19.27 -0.28 -12.81
N LEU A 154 -19.98 -0.33 -13.94
CA LEU A 154 -20.40 -1.58 -14.59
C LEU A 154 -19.20 -2.41 -15.04
N LEU A 155 -18.24 -1.80 -15.75
CA LEU A 155 -17.06 -2.51 -16.26
C LEU A 155 -16.20 -3.10 -15.15
N VAL A 156 -16.05 -2.38 -14.03
CA VAL A 156 -15.31 -2.88 -12.88
C VAL A 156 -16.08 -3.98 -12.15
N THR A 157 -17.41 -3.89 -12.08
CA THR A 157 -18.27 -4.95 -11.57
C THR A 157 -18.04 -6.25 -12.34
N ASP A 158 -18.17 -6.21 -13.67
CA ASP A 158 -17.94 -7.37 -14.55
C ASP A 158 -16.52 -7.94 -14.37
N MET A 159 -15.53 -7.08 -14.24
CA MET A 159 -14.15 -7.48 -14.02
C MET A 159 -13.96 -8.22 -12.69
N ILE A 160 -14.56 -7.73 -11.60
CA ILE A 160 -14.48 -8.37 -10.27
C ILE A 160 -15.13 -9.75 -10.30
N GLU A 161 -16.32 -9.85 -10.90
CA GLU A 161 -17.10 -11.10 -10.97
C GLU A 161 -16.41 -12.14 -11.84
N ASN A 162 -16.04 -11.77 -13.07
CA ASN A 162 -15.40 -12.68 -14.03
C ASN A 162 -14.05 -13.20 -13.53
N SER A 163 -13.27 -12.35 -12.88
CA SER A 163 -11.94 -12.71 -12.34
C SER A 163 -12.01 -13.30 -10.92
N LYS A 164 -13.19 -13.40 -10.31
CA LYS A 164 -13.39 -13.86 -8.92
C LYS A 164 -12.42 -13.20 -7.96
N MET A 165 -12.31 -11.88 -8.02
CA MET A 165 -11.35 -11.14 -7.22
C MET A 165 -11.72 -11.18 -5.74
N ASN A 166 -10.72 -11.30 -4.87
CA ASN A 166 -10.90 -10.96 -3.45
C ASN A 166 -10.79 -9.44 -3.24
N GLU A 167 -11.29 -8.97 -2.09
CA GLU A 167 -11.35 -7.55 -1.74
C GLU A 167 -9.98 -6.83 -1.86
N LYS A 168 -8.89 -7.49 -1.43
CA LYS A 168 -7.54 -6.92 -1.54
C LYS A 168 -7.09 -6.73 -2.98
N CYS A 169 -7.37 -7.70 -3.85
CA CYS A 169 -7.05 -7.62 -5.27
C CYS A 169 -7.85 -6.50 -5.94
N ALA A 170 -9.17 -6.50 -5.76
CA ALA A 170 -10.06 -5.48 -6.30
C ALA A 170 -9.68 -4.07 -5.82
N GLY A 171 -9.37 -3.92 -4.53
CA GLY A 171 -8.90 -2.66 -3.96
C GLY A 171 -7.60 -2.14 -4.59
N ASN A 172 -6.66 -3.04 -4.92
CA ASN A 172 -5.43 -2.67 -5.64
C ASN A 172 -5.75 -2.21 -7.07
N ILE A 173 -6.54 -2.97 -7.82
CA ILE A 173 -6.93 -2.64 -9.20
C ILE A 173 -7.68 -1.31 -9.27
N LEU A 174 -8.66 -1.09 -8.40
CA LEU A 174 -9.35 0.20 -8.25
C LEU A 174 -8.37 1.33 -7.94
N GLY A 175 -7.35 1.08 -7.13
CA GLY A 175 -6.29 2.03 -6.82
C GLY A 175 -5.46 2.40 -8.06
N TYR A 176 -5.16 1.45 -8.93
CA TYR A 176 -4.41 1.70 -10.18
C TYR A 176 -5.25 2.49 -11.19
N ILE A 177 -6.50 2.07 -11.41
CA ILE A 177 -7.45 2.77 -12.29
C ILE A 177 -7.60 4.24 -11.81
N SER A 178 -7.80 4.46 -10.52
CA SER A 178 -7.92 5.81 -9.94
C SER A 178 -6.66 6.66 -10.13
N GLN A 179 -5.47 6.07 -10.00
CA GLN A 179 -4.22 6.78 -10.22
C GLN A 179 -4.00 7.13 -11.70
N ALA A 180 -4.37 6.23 -12.63
CA ALA A 180 -4.29 6.48 -14.06
C ALA A 180 -5.22 7.62 -14.49
N PHE A 181 -6.50 7.62 -14.05
CA PHE A 181 -7.41 8.73 -14.32
C PHE A 181 -7.01 10.03 -13.62
N SER A 182 -6.44 9.95 -12.43
CA SER A 182 -5.88 11.14 -11.77
C SER A 182 -4.68 11.72 -12.53
N TYR A 183 -3.90 10.87 -13.19
CA TYR A 183 -2.84 11.31 -14.10
C TYR A 183 -3.45 11.97 -15.34
N ALA A 184 -4.45 11.36 -15.98
CA ALA A 184 -5.14 11.93 -17.15
C ALA A 184 -5.74 13.31 -16.84
N LYS A 185 -6.37 13.48 -15.68
CA LYS A 185 -6.95 14.78 -15.24
C LYS A 185 -5.84 15.84 -15.05
N ARG A 186 -4.70 15.49 -14.42
CA ARG A 186 -3.59 16.42 -14.26
C ARG A 186 -2.86 16.75 -15.55
N SER A 187 -2.90 15.85 -16.52
CA SER A 187 -2.34 16.03 -17.87
C SER A 187 -3.31 16.69 -18.84
N GLU A 188 -4.48 17.13 -18.33
CA GLU A 188 -5.52 17.80 -19.09
C GLU A 188 -6.11 16.95 -20.24
N TYR A 189 -6.01 15.61 -20.14
CA TYR A 189 -6.60 14.69 -21.10
C TYR A 189 -8.11 14.53 -20.88
N ILE A 190 -8.60 14.72 -19.65
CA ILE A 190 -9.98 14.67 -19.24
C ILE A 190 -10.29 15.79 -18.25
N HIS A 191 -11.52 16.29 -18.25
CA HIS A 191 -11.96 17.35 -17.34
C HIS A 191 -12.31 16.82 -15.94
N SER A 192 -12.94 15.65 -15.87
CA SER A 192 -13.37 15.02 -14.62
C SER A 192 -12.79 13.61 -14.51
N ASN A 193 -12.52 13.19 -13.29
CA ASN A 193 -12.03 11.85 -13.03
C ASN A 193 -13.22 10.92 -12.72
N PRO A 194 -13.55 9.94 -13.58
CA PRO A 194 -14.70 9.05 -13.38
C PRO A 194 -14.62 8.19 -12.12
N THR A 195 -13.45 8.10 -11.49
CA THR A 195 -13.28 7.31 -10.26
C THR A 195 -13.64 8.06 -8.97
N GLU A 196 -13.83 9.39 -9.02
CA GLU A 196 -14.11 10.22 -7.83
C GLU A 196 -15.44 9.83 -7.16
N ASN A 197 -16.45 9.46 -7.97
CA ASN A 197 -17.79 9.12 -7.49
C ASN A 197 -18.14 7.62 -7.64
N LEU A 198 -17.15 6.73 -7.74
CA LEU A 198 -17.38 5.28 -7.72
C LEU A 198 -17.90 4.82 -6.35
N ASP A 199 -18.93 3.99 -6.35
CA ASP A 199 -19.35 3.27 -5.15
C ASP A 199 -18.38 2.11 -4.87
N ARG A 200 -17.27 2.46 -4.23
CA ARG A 200 -16.23 1.49 -3.87
C ARG A 200 -16.70 0.46 -2.85
N ALA A 201 -17.61 0.84 -1.96
CA ALA A 201 -18.13 -0.08 -0.95
C ALA A 201 -18.94 -1.19 -1.62
N LEU A 202 -19.82 -0.82 -2.56
CA LEU A 202 -20.58 -1.78 -3.36
C LEU A 202 -19.63 -2.70 -4.15
N LEU A 203 -18.65 -2.16 -4.88
CA LEU A 203 -17.70 -2.94 -5.66
C LEU A 203 -16.93 -3.95 -4.81
N LEU A 204 -16.47 -3.56 -3.62
CA LEU A 204 -15.74 -4.46 -2.71
C LEU A 204 -16.67 -5.51 -2.09
N SER A 205 -17.95 -5.22 -1.87
CA SER A 205 -18.92 -6.20 -1.37
C SER A 205 -19.22 -7.33 -2.35
N MET A 206 -18.95 -7.14 -3.65
CA MET A 206 -19.12 -8.15 -4.70
C MET A 206 -17.93 -9.11 -4.83
N CYS A 207 -16.84 -8.84 -4.11
CA CYS A 207 -15.65 -9.67 -4.14
C CYS A 207 -15.88 -11.04 -3.48
N VAL A 208 -15.11 -12.03 -3.93
CA VAL A 208 -15.09 -13.34 -3.25
C VAL A 208 -14.63 -13.15 -1.80
N TYR A 209 -15.49 -13.54 -0.88
CA TYR A 209 -15.17 -13.47 0.53
C TYR A 209 -13.99 -14.39 0.85
N THR A 210 -12.95 -13.81 1.40
CA THR A 210 -11.82 -14.55 1.94
C THR A 210 -11.80 -14.32 3.45
N PRO A 211 -12.08 -15.35 4.26
CA PRO A 211 -12.09 -15.17 5.70
C PRO A 211 -10.72 -14.66 6.18
N PRO A 212 -10.69 -13.69 7.09
CA PRO A 212 -9.44 -13.25 7.68
C PRO A 212 -8.78 -14.42 8.41
N LYS A 213 -7.48 -14.60 8.20
CA LYS A 213 -6.73 -15.58 9.00
C LYS A 213 -6.91 -15.28 10.48
N ALA A 214 -7.26 -16.30 11.25
CA ALA A 214 -7.31 -16.17 12.71
C ALA A 214 -5.94 -15.73 13.26
N ASP A 215 -5.93 -15.06 14.40
CA ASP A 215 -4.67 -14.62 15.03
C ASP A 215 -3.72 -15.79 15.28
N ASN A 216 -4.26 -16.92 15.73
CA ASN A 216 -3.51 -18.15 15.93
C ASN A 216 -2.86 -18.71 14.65
N ASP A 217 -3.35 -18.35 13.46
CA ASP A 217 -2.75 -18.76 12.18
C ASP A 217 -1.61 -17.81 11.74
N ARG A 218 -1.53 -16.64 12.38
CA ARG A 218 -0.56 -15.58 12.02
C ARG A 218 0.69 -15.59 12.88
N VAL A 219 0.60 -16.10 14.11
CA VAL A 219 1.66 -16.17 15.10
C VAL A 219 1.82 -17.61 15.62
N LEU A 220 3.00 -17.92 16.13
CA LEU A 220 3.26 -19.18 16.82
C LEU A 220 2.93 -19.04 18.31
N THR A 221 2.44 -20.11 18.92
CA THR A 221 2.43 -20.23 20.38
C THR A 221 3.85 -20.39 20.89
N ILE A 222 4.06 -20.15 22.19
CA ILE A 222 5.39 -20.36 22.82
C ILE A 222 5.84 -21.81 22.64
N ASN A 223 4.94 -22.79 22.76
CA ASN A 223 5.23 -24.20 22.58
C ASN A 223 5.64 -24.53 21.11
N GLU A 224 4.98 -23.92 20.13
CA GLU A 224 5.36 -24.09 18.71
C GLU A 224 6.73 -23.45 18.44
N LEU A 225 7.00 -22.28 19.03
CA LEU A 225 8.30 -21.60 18.89
C LEU A 225 9.42 -22.42 19.53
N ALA A 226 9.18 -23.02 20.70
CA ALA A 226 10.14 -23.91 21.37
C ALA A 226 10.43 -25.16 20.52
N ARG A 227 9.38 -25.83 19.98
CA ARG A 227 9.58 -26.99 19.09
C ARG A 227 10.33 -26.63 17.81
N LEU A 228 10.05 -25.43 17.24
CA LEU A 228 10.81 -24.94 16.10
C LEU A 228 12.30 -24.79 16.44
N ARG A 229 12.60 -24.18 17.59
CA ARG A 229 13.97 -24.01 18.06
C ARG A 229 14.67 -25.35 18.32
N GLU A 230 13.97 -26.33 18.91
CA GLU A 230 14.52 -27.69 19.09
C GLU A 230 14.88 -28.36 17.76
N ALA A 231 14.02 -28.24 16.74
CA ALA A 231 14.30 -28.78 15.41
C ALA A 231 15.53 -28.09 14.76
N ILE A 232 15.65 -26.79 14.93
CA ILE A 232 16.81 -26.01 14.47
C ILE A 232 18.09 -26.53 15.17
N LEU A 233 18.11 -26.58 16.49
CA LEU A 233 19.28 -27.00 17.28
C LEU A 233 19.69 -28.44 16.96
N ARG A 234 18.76 -29.34 16.71
CA ARG A 234 19.04 -30.70 16.28
C ARG A 234 19.75 -30.73 14.94
N HIS A 235 19.19 -30.02 13.94
CA HIS A 235 19.80 -29.96 12.61
C HIS A 235 21.16 -29.25 12.61
N GLU A 236 21.38 -28.26 13.46
CA GLU A 236 22.69 -27.63 13.65
C GLU A 236 23.74 -28.63 14.15
N GLN A 237 23.36 -29.61 14.99
CA GLN A 237 24.26 -30.68 15.42
C GLN A 237 24.56 -31.65 14.28
N GLU A 238 23.57 -31.97 13.43
CA GLU A 238 23.73 -32.86 12.27
C GLU A 238 24.46 -32.18 11.10
N SER A 239 24.25 -30.88 10.93
CA SER A 239 24.76 -30.08 9.81
C SER A 239 25.25 -28.71 10.26
N PRO A 240 26.37 -28.66 11.04
CA PRO A 240 26.82 -27.42 11.71
C PRO A 240 27.22 -26.28 10.75
N LEU A 241 27.48 -26.58 9.48
CA LEU A 241 27.84 -25.59 8.47
C LEU A 241 26.63 -25.04 7.71
N TYR A 242 25.38 -25.45 8.07
CA TYR A 242 24.17 -24.99 7.43
C TYR A 242 23.67 -23.68 8.06
N MET A 243 24.21 -22.56 7.59
CA MET A 243 23.97 -21.21 8.12
C MET A 243 22.51 -20.74 8.19
N PRO A 244 21.55 -21.20 7.33
CA PRO A 244 20.16 -20.77 7.47
C PRO A 244 19.52 -21.10 8.82
N ASP A 245 19.96 -22.14 9.53
CA ASP A 245 19.42 -22.47 10.84
C ASP A 245 19.82 -21.41 11.88
N TYR A 246 21.07 -20.99 11.89
CA TYR A 246 21.53 -19.88 12.74
C TYR A 246 20.84 -18.56 12.39
N ALA A 247 20.51 -18.32 11.11
CA ALA A 247 19.77 -17.17 10.68
C ALA A 247 18.32 -17.19 11.23
N ILE A 248 17.68 -18.36 11.28
CA ILE A 248 16.35 -18.54 11.88
C ILE A 248 16.42 -18.36 13.40
N GLU A 249 17.44 -18.89 14.06
CA GLU A 249 17.66 -18.67 15.50
C GLU A 249 17.82 -17.18 15.80
N LEU A 250 18.60 -16.44 15.00
CA LEU A 250 18.71 -14.98 15.14
C LEU A 250 17.35 -14.29 14.94
N ALA A 251 16.53 -14.76 14.01
CA ALA A 251 15.18 -14.23 13.82
C ALA A 251 14.28 -14.45 15.04
N ILE A 252 14.39 -15.59 15.72
CA ILE A 252 13.65 -15.90 16.95
C ILE A 252 14.10 -14.97 18.08
N LEU A 253 15.39 -14.71 18.20
CA LEU A 253 15.95 -13.88 19.27
C LEU A 253 15.73 -12.37 19.07
N THR A 254 15.60 -11.90 17.82
CA THR A 254 15.60 -10.46 17.50
C THR A 254 14.32 -9.96 16.87
N GLY A 255 13.55 -10.82 16.23
CA GLY A 255 12.42 -10.41 15.38
C GLY A 255 12.82 -9.66 14.11
N MET A 256 14.07 -9.69 13.65
CA MET A 256 14.54 -9.04 12.42
C MET A 256 13.81 -9.56 11.17
N ARG A 257 13.77 -8.74 10.11
CA ARG A 257 13.25 -9.18 8.81
C ARG A 257 14.24 -10.09 8.10
N VAL A 258 13.74 -11.03 7.31
CA VAL A 258 14.62 -11.96 6.57
C VAL A 258 15.62 -11.25 5.67
N GLY A 259 15.23 -10.16 5.00
CA GLY A 259 16.14 -9.38 4.16
C GLY A 259 17.22 -8.63 4.95
N GLU A 260 16.93 -8.23 6.19
CA GLU A 260 17.91 -7.63 7.11
C GLU A 260 18.90 -8.67 7.59
N ILE A 261 18.44 -9.88 7.95
CA ILE A 261 19.28 -10.99 8.38
C ILE A 261 20.21 -11.42 7.24
N SER A 262 19.67 -11.61 6.02
CA SER A 262 20.48 -12.04 4.88
C SER A 262 21.53 -11.00 4.44
N ALA A 263 21.30 -9.73 4.77
CA ALA A 263 22.21 -8.62 4.45
C ALA A 263 23.20 -8.27 5.58
N LEU A 264 23.17 -8.98 6.71
CA LEU A 264 23.94 -8.63 7.90
C LEU A 264 25.42 -8.94 7.71
N HIS A 265 26.28 -7.97 8.04
CA HIS A 265 27.74 -8.08 8.01
C HIS A 265 28.32 -8.14 9.42
N TRP A 266 29.52 -8.70 9.54
CA TRP A 266 30.27 -8.67 10.80
C TRP A 266 30.62 -7.25 11.26
N THR A 267 30.69 -6.28 10.34
CA THR A 267 30.93 -4.87 10.65
C THR A 267 29.73 -4.16 11.25
N ASP A 268 28.53 -4.74 11.13
CA ASP A 268 27.28 -4.17 11.66
C ASP A 268 27.07 -4.55 13.13
N ILE A 269 28.04 -5.25 13.75
CA ILE A 269 27.98 -5.76 15.13
C ILE A 269 29.06 -5.12 15.95
N ASP A 270 28.69 -4.39 16.98
CA ASP A 270 29.58 -3.92 18.04
C ASP A 270 29.45 -4.75 19.35
N SER A 271 29.93 -4.23 20.48
CA SER A 271 29.86 -4.93 21.76
C SER A 271 28.44 -5.01 22.35
N GLU A 272 27.54 -4.10 22.00
CA GLU A 272 26.23 -3.92 22.64
C GLU A 272 25.06 -4.04 21.66
N PHE A 273 25.29 -3.75 20.38
CA PHE A 273 24.21 -3.61 19.40
C PHE A 273 24.51 -4.29 18.06
N ILE A 274 23.44 -4.73 17.40
CA ILE A 274 23.39 -5.04 15.98
C ILE A 274 22.80 -3.81 15.27
N HIS A 275 23.54 -3.23 14.33
CA HIS A 275 23.10 -2.10 13.49
C HIS A 275 22.37 -2.63 12.27
N ILE A 276 21.16 -2.17 12.03
CA ILE A 276 20.34 -2.58 10.90
C ILE A 276 20.33 -1.44 9.88
N ASP A 277 21.34 -1.44 9.03
CA ASP A 277 21.59 -0.42 8.02
C ASP A 277 21.31 -0.91 6.61
N TYR A 278 21.21 -2.22 6.40
CA TYR A 278 21.01 -2.85 5.11
C TYR A 278 19.90 -3.89 5.12
N SER A 279 19.34 -4.14 3.94
CA SER A 279 18.36 -5.20 3.69
C SER A 279 18.51 -5.71 2.26
N GLU A 280 18.32 -7.01 2.07
CA GLU A 280 18.17 -7.59 0.73
C GLU A 280 16.84 -7.19 0.14
N HIS A 281 16.87 -6.72 -1.11
CA HIS A 281 15.70 -6.42 -1.92
C HIS A 281 15.71 -7.25 -3.19
N ARG A 282 14.56 -7.81 -3.54
CA ARG A 282 14.34 -8.43 -4.83
C ARG A 282 13.74 -7.40 -5.78
N LEU A 283 14.44 -7.10 -6.86
CA LEU A 283 14.01 -6.24 -7.93
C LEU A 283 13.52 -7.09 -9.11
N ASP A 284 12.23 -7.04 -9.36
CA ASP A 284 11.62 -7.73 -10.50
C ASP A 284 11.47 -6.74 -11.66
N TYR A 285 11.90 -7.15 -12.85
CA TYR A 285 11.86 -6.38 -14.09
C TYR A 285 11.00 -7.12 -15.13
N ALA A 286 10.50 -6.41 -16.14
CA ALA A 286 9.73 -6.99 -17.22
C ALA A 286 10.62 -7.71 -18.23
N ASP A 287 11.81 -7.17 -18.48
CA ASP A 287 12.70 -7.48 -19.60
C ASP A 287 13.94 -8.31 -19.22
N LYS A 288 14.19 -8.49 -17.93
CA LYS A 288 15.35 -9.26 -17.44
C LYS A 288 15.02 -10.11 -16.21
N LYS A 289 15.94 -11.02 -15.87
CA LYS A 289 15.85 -11.81 -14.63
C LYS A 289 15.79 -10.89 -13.41
N CYS A 290 15.09 -11.37 -12.36
CA CYS A 290 15.09 -10.68 -11.08
C CYS A 290 16.52 -10.52 -10.54
N GLU A 291 16.75 -9.40 -9.89
CA GLU A 291 18.04 -9.04 -9.31
C GLU A 291 17.89 -8.95 -7.78
N LEU A 292 18.87 -9.50 -7.06
CA LEU A 292 18.95 -9.35 -5.60
C LEU A 292 19.99 -8.28 -5.28
N VAL A 293 19.56 -7.21 -4.65
CA VAL A 293 20.42 -6.09 -4.29
C VAL A 293 20.41 -5.87 -2.78
N ILE A 294 21.53 -5.44 -2.23
CA ILE A 294 21.63 -4.95 -0.86
C ILE A 294 21.48 -3.43 -0.89
N GLY A 295 20.56 -2.92 -0.11
CA GLY A 295 20.28 -1.49 -0.03
C GLY A 295 19.72 -1.11 1.33
N GLU A 296 19.37 0.15 1.52
CA GLU A 296 18.76 0.64 2.76
C GLU A 296 17.50 -0.14 3.13
N PRO A 297 17.16 -0.24 4.42
CA PRO A 297 15.90 -0.87 4.85
C PRO A 297 14.69 -0.24 4.15
N LYS A 298 13.67 -1.05 3.85
CA LYS A 298 12.49 -0.68 3.03
C LYS A 298 11.84 0.68 3.35
N ASN A 299 12.00 1.17 4.58
CA ASN A 299 11.42 2.45 5.03
C ASN A 299 12.50 3.52 5.23
N GLY A 300 13.75 3.29 4.82
CA GLY A 300 14.88 4.17 5.07
C GLY A 300 15.16 4.39 6.58
N LYS A 301 14.71 3.48 7.43
CA LYS A 301 14.88 3.60 8.89
C LYS A 301 15.99 2.67 9.35
N HIS A 302 17.11 3.27 9.65
CA HIS A 302 18.17 2.64 10.41
C HIS A 302 17.73 2.43 11.86
N ARG A 303 18.17 1.35 12.50
CA ARG A 303 17.90 1.06 13.90
C ARG A 303 18.91 0.11 14.48
N ILE A 304 18.90 0.00 15.79
CA ILE A 304 19.75 -0.91 16.53
C ILE A 304 18.91 -1.99 17.23
N VAL A 305 19.49 -3.16 17.42
CA VAL A 305 18.94 -4.26 18.21
C VAL A 305 19.95 -4.60 19.31
N PRO A 306 19.57 -4.55 20.60
CA PRO A 306 20.45 -4.86 21.69
C PRO A 306 20.94 -6.33 21.64
N ILE A 307 22.20 -6.56 21.95
CA ILE A 307 22.78 -7.89 22.00
C ILE A 307 22.62 -8.47 23.42
N THR A 308 21.75 -9.47 23.53
CA THR A 308 21.64 -10.30 24.74
C THR A 308 22.73 -11.36 24.79
N ASP A 309 22.91 -12.02 25.94
CA ASP A 309 23.86 -13.13 26.07
C ASP A 309 23.56 -14.26 25.07
N ASP A 310 22.29 -14.59 24.82
CA ASP A 310 21.91 -15.60 23.84
C ASP A 310 22.33 -15.21 22.42
N ILE A 311 22.13 -13.95 22.02
CA ILE A 311 22.57 -13.43 20.73
C ILE A 311 24.10 -13.48 20.64
N ARG A 312 24.80 -13.08 21.69
CA ARG A 312 26.26 -13.12 21.77
C ARG A 312 26.79 -14.54 21.60
N ASN A 313 26.19 -15.50 22.30
CA ASN A 313 26.55 -16.91 22.21
C ASN A 313 26.32 -17.45 20.78
N LEU A 314 25.21 -17.12 20.16
CA LEU A 314 24.93 -17.49 18.78
C LEU A 314 25.98 -16.92 17.82
N LEU A 315 26.27 -15.62 17.91
CA LEU A 315 27.28 -14.98 17.07
C LEU A 315 28.67 -15.55 17.25
N ASN A 316 29.08 -15.88 18.50
CA ASN A 316 30.33 -16.54 18.79
C ASN A 316 30.40 -17.96 18.21
N LYS A 317 29.27 -18.71 18.28
CA LYS A 317 29.12 -20.03 17.67
C LYS A 317 29.35 -19.96 16.17
N ILE A 318 28.67 -19.01 15.48
CA ILE A 318 28.86 -18.80 14.03
C ILE A 318 30.29 -18.43 13.70
N ARG A 319 30.93 -17.53 14.50
CA ARG A 319 32.33 -17.12 14.28
C ARG A 319 33.30 -18.28 14.42
N ALA A 320 33.04 -19.19 15.37
CA ALA A 320 33.86 -20.36 15.61
C ALA A 320 33.85 -21.39 14.44
N LEU A 321 32.82 -21.35 13.56
CA LEU A 321 32.80 -22.19 12.35
C LEU A 321 33.85 -21.78 11.31
N GLY A 322 34.42 -20.58 11.42
CA GLY A 322 35.55 -20.14 10.59
C GLY A 322 35.22 -19.88 9.12
N ILE A 323 33.92 -19.89 8.72
CA ILE A 323 33.54 -19.62 7.35
C ILE A 323 33.61 -18.11 7.10
N GLN A 324 34.29 -17.71 6.03
CA GLN A 324 34.50 -16.30 5.68
C GLN A 324 33.91 -15.96 4.30
N SER A 325 33.49 -14.71 4.14
CA SER A 325 33.10 -14.10 2.87
C SER A 325 34.02 -12.92 2.59
N SER A 326 34.34 -12.68 1.30
CA SER A 326 35.06 -11.48 0.85
C SER A 326 34.34 -10.20 1.29
N ASP A 327 33.01 -10.24 1.29
CA ASP A 327 32.14 -9.10 1.58
C ASP A 327 31.72 -9.03 3.06
N ARG A 328 32.31 -9.88 3.92
CA ARG A 328 32.09 -9.94 5.38
C ARG A 328 30.65 -10.23 5.81
N PHE A 329 29.81 -10.83 4.95
CA PHE A 329 28.49 -11.32 5.36
C PHE A 329 28.60 -12.39 6.45
N ILE A 330 27.61 -12.46 7.33
CA ILE A 330 27.57 -13.44 8.42
C ILE A 330 27.06 -14.80 7.93
N PHE A 331 25.96 -14.79 7.18
CA PHE A 331 25.28 -16.01 6.73
C PHE A 331 25.75 -16.41 5.33
N VAL A 332 26.82 -17.19 5.26
CA VAL A 332 27.48 -17.59 4.01
C VAL A 332 27.66 -19.09 3.90
N ARG A 333 27.71 -19.59 2.68
CA ARG A 333 28.09 -20.98 2.35
C ARG A 333 29.57 -21.19 2.53
N GLN A 334 30.02 -22.45 2.50
CA GLN A 334 31.43 -22.81 2.60
C GLN A 334 32.31 -22.20 1.50
N ASP A 335 31.71 -21.89 0.34
CA ASP A 335 32.40 -21.22 -0.77
C ASP A 335 32.43 -19.68 -0.62
N GLY A 336 31.95 -19.17 0.51
CA GLY A 336 31.89 -17.72 0.81
C GLY A 336 30.71 -16.99 0.18
N THR A 337 29.86 -17.67 -0.61
CA THR A 337 28.67 -17.05 -1.19
C THR A 337 27.58 -16.84 -0.14
N ARG A 338 26.88 -15.72 -0.23
CA ARG A 338 25.83 -15.34 0.73
C ARG A 338 24.57 -16.20 0.59
N TYR A 339 23.98 -16.59 1.72
CA TYR A 339 22.60 -17.09 1.74
C TYR A 339 21.62 -15.96 1.53
N THR A 340 20.68 -16.15 0.60
CA THR A 340 19.66 -15.17 0.29
C THR A 340 18.48 -15.23 1.26
N ALA A 341 17.66 -14.18 1.31
CA ALA A 341 16.41 -14.18 2.07
C ALA A 341 15.46 -15.33 1.65
N HIS A 342 15.54 -15.75 0.39
CA HIS A 342 14.78 -16.91 -0.12
C HIS A 342 15.27 -18.22 0.47
N ASP A 343 16.59 -18.44 0.51
CA ASP A 343 17.21 -19.65 1.08
C ASP A 343 16.80 -19.82 2.55
N ILE A 344 16.91 -18.73 3.33
CA ILE A 344 16.52 -18.70 4.75
C ILE A 344 15.00 -19.00 4.89
N SER A 345 14.17 -18.41 4.03
CA SER A 345 12.73 -18.67 4.05
C SER A 345 12.38 -20.13 3.76
N CYS A 346 13.08 -20.76 2.81
CA CYS A 346 12.91 -22.18 2.50
C CYS A 346 13.37 -23.08 3.68
N ALA A 347 14.38 -22.66 4.42
CA ALA A 347 14.81 -23.38 5.62
C ALA A 347 13.75 -23.34 6.72
N VAL A 348 13.08 -22.19 6.94
CA VAL A 348 11.97 -22.09 7.91
C VAL A 348 10.86 -23.08 7.59
N ASP A 349 10.44 -23.19 6.33
CA ASP A 349 9.39 -24.14 5.93
C ASP A 349 9.77 -25.58 6.26
N ARG A 350 11.04 -25.96 6.04
CA ARG A 350 11.55 -27.31 6.38
C ARG A 350 11.57 -27.54 7.88
N ARG A 351 12.17 -26.61 8.65
CA ARG A 351 12.24 -26.74 10.12
C ARG A 351 10.86 -26.76 10.76
N ALA A 352 9.90 -25.97 10.26
CA ALA A 352 8.52 -25.99 10.73
C ALA A 352 7.86 -27.37 10.50
N SER A 353 8.09 -27.97 9.33
CA SER A 353 7.58 -29.32 9.02
C SER A 353 8.19 -30.40 9.94
N GLU A 354 9.49 -30.35 10.19
CA GLU A 354 10.21 -31.28 11.07
C GLU A 354 9.78 -31.10 12.55
N ALA A 355 9.49 -29.88 12.96
CA ALA A 355 8.95 -29.56 14.29
C ALA A 355 7.49 -30.00 14.47
N GLY A 356 6.80 -30.46 13.40
CA GLY A 356 5.38 -30.79 13.42
C GLY A 356 4.50 -29.60 13.81
N ILE A 357 4.89 -28.39 13.41
CA ILE A 357 4.09 -27.17 13.64
C ILE A 357 3.46 -26.71 12.33
N LYS A 358 2.48 -25.79 12.45
CA LYS A 358 1.87 -25.17 11.25
C LYS A 358 2.90 -24.43 10.42
N LYS A 359 2.65 -24.36 9.11
CA LYS A 359 3.48 -23.60 8.18
C LYS A 359 3.66 -22.15 8.65
N THR A 360 4.89 -21.74 8.78
CA THR A 360 5.25 -20.38 9.21
C THR A 360 6.29 -19.75 8.30
N SER A 361 6.70 -18.52 8.59
CA SER A 361 7.74 -17.78 7.87
C SER A 361 8.53 -16.93 8.85
N ILE A 362 9.67 -16.39 8.44
CA ILE A 362 10.40 -15.40 9.26
C ILE A 362 9.47 -14.23 9.66
N HIS A 363 8.56 -13.83 8.79
CA HIS A 363 7.59 -12.79 9.13
C HIS A 363 6.55 -13.26 10.19
N GLY A 364 6.19 -14.54 10.19
CA GLY A 364 5.38 -15.17 11.24
C GLY A 364 6.13 -15.20 12.59
N ILE A 365 7.39 -15.62 12.56
CA ILE A 365 8.30 -15.57 13.74
C ILE A 365 8.39 -14.13 14.27
N ARG A 366 8.64 -13.15 13.40
CA ARG A 366 8.70 -11.73 13.79
C ARG A 366 7.41 -11.24 14.42
N ARG A 367 6.23 -11.64 13.91
CA ARG A 367 4.94 -11.31 14.54
C ARG A 367 4.83 -11.90 15.93
N THR A 368 5.26 -13.14 16.11
CA THR A 368 5.29 -13.80 17.42
C THR A 368 6.18 -13.05 18.40
N VAL A 369 7.41 -12.74 18.01
CA VAL A 369 8.35 -11.96 18.83
C VAL A 369 7.78 -10.59 19.18
N SER A 370 7.22 -9.87 18.19
CA SER A 370 6.60 -8.57 18.42
C SER A 370 5.43 -8.66 19.40
N SER A 371 4.56 -9.66 19.26
CA SER A 371 3.44 -9.86 20.17
C SER A 371 3.89 -10.19 21.59
N GLN A 372 4.99 -10.94 21.76
CA GLN A 372 5.58 -11.20 23.07
C GLN A 372 6.20 -9.93 23.66
N LEU A 373 6.95 -9.17 22.87
CA LEU A 373 7.53 -7.90 23.32
C LEU A 373 6.47 -6.89 23.75
N ASN A 374 5.31 -6.82 23.07
CA ASN A 374 4.20 -5.96 23.44
C ASN A 374 3.56 -6.31 24.81
N THR A 375 3.89 -7.46 25.40
CA THR A 375 3.43 -7.81 26.76
C THR A 375 4.30 -7.18 27.86
N VAL A 376 5.52 -6.75 27.52
CA VAL A 376 6.53 -6.25 28.48
C VAL A 376 7.03 -4.83 28.16
N LEU A 377 6.86 -4.37 26.94
CA LEU A 377 7.29 -3.06 26.46
C LEU A 377 6.10 -2.27 25.88
N SER A 378 6.25 -0.94 25.83
CA SER A 378 5.26 -0.11 25.16
C SER A 378 5.23 -0.42 23.64
N GLN A 379 4.05 -0.23 23.00
CA GLN A 379 3.92 -0.40 21.55
C GLN A 379 4.88 0.50 20.76
N LYS A 380 5.21 1.67 21.29
CA LYS A 380 6.17 2.61 20.71
C LYS A 380 7.59 2.06 20.72
N ASP A 381 8.01 1.50 21.85
CA ASP A 381 9.36 0.91 22.00
C ASP A 381 9.52 -0.31 21.10
N VAL A 382 8.53 -1.21 21.07
CA VAL A 382 8.52 -2.38 20.17
C VAL A 382 8.52 -1.93 18.71
N ALA A 383 7.73 -0.93 18.34
CA ALA A 383 7.71 -0.40 16.97
C ALA A 383 9.06 0.20 16.57
N SER A 384 9.70 0.94 17.47
CA SER A 384 11.04 1.50 17.27
C SER A 384 12.09 0.41 17.08
N MET A 385 12.14 -0.56 18.00
CA MET A 385 13.09 -1.67 17.96
C MET A 385 12.94 -2.54 16.70
N LEU A 386 11.70 -2.79 16.27
CA LEU A 386 11.42 -3.59 15.08
C LEU A 386 11.38 -2.77 13.77
N GLY A 387 11.44 -1.43 13.80
CA GLY A 387 11.49 -0.57 12.61
C GLY A 387 10.19 -0.50 11.84
N HIS A 388 9.05 -0.32 12.52
CA HIS A 388 7.76 0.05 11.92
C HIS A 388 7.10 1.21 12.67
N SER A 389 5.95 1.70 12.20
CA SER A 389 5.18 2.69 12.94
C SER A 389 4.30 2.03 14.01
N GLU A 390 3.93 2.77 15.04
CA GLU A 390 3.00 2.31 16.09
C GLU A 390 1.70 1.74 15.48
N ARG A 391 1.13 2.44 14.51
CA ARG A 391 -0.08 2.02 13.79
C ARG A 391 0.09 0.67 13.06
N VAL A 392 1.28 0.40 12.53
CA VAL A 392 1.61 -0.89 11.89
C VAL A 392 1.80 -1.96 12.96
N ASN A 393 2.42 -1.62 14.10
CA ASN A 393 2.56 -2.53 15.23
C ASN A 393 1.20 -2.96 15.77
N GLU A 394 0.33 -2.02 16.04
CA GLU A 394 -1.03 -2.27 16.52
C GLU A 394 -1.83 -3.17 15.56
N ARG A 395 -1.85 -2.88 14.26
CA ARG A 395 -2.66 -3.59 13.27
C ARG A 395 -2.14 -4.98 12.88
N HIS A 396 -0.82 -5.17 12.90
CA HIS A 396 -0.20 -6.32 12.23
C HIS A 396 0.77 -7.12 13.11
N TYR A 397 1.03 -6.67 14.33
CA TYR A 397 2.01 -7.27 15.22
C TYR A 397 1.54 -7.40 16.68
N ASN A 398 0.32 -7.00 16.99
CA ASN A 398 -0.27 -7.15 18.32
C ASN A 398 -1.33 -8.26 18.27
N TYR A 399 -0.90 -9.50 18.37
CA TYR A 399 -1.75 -10.68 18.33
C TYR A 399 -1.84 -11.33 19.71
N SER A 400 -2.98 -11.98 19.99
CA SER A 400 -3.12 -12.77 21.21
C SER A 400 -2.24 -14.02 21.12
N THR A 401 -1.21 -14.07 21.95
CA THR A 401 -0.31 -15.24 22.09
C THR A 401 -0.57 -16.03 23.35
N ALA A 402 -1.50 -15.56 24.21
CA ALA A 402 -1.82 -16.20 25.46
C ALA A 402 -2.65 -17.48 25.22
N GLU A 403 -2.23 -18.58 25.82
CA GLU A 403 -2.97 -19.84 25.84
C GLU A 403 -4.25 -19.70 26.67
N ASN A 404 -5.25 -20.56 26.41
CA ASN A 404 -6.53 -20.53 27.14
C ASN A 404 -6.35 -20.72 28.65
N THR A 405 -5.40 -21.53 29.08
CA THR A 405 -5.02 -21.71 30.50
C THR A 405 -4.57 -20.39 31.13
N ALA A 406 -3.73 -19.61 30.48
CA ALA A 406 -3.30 -18.31 30.98
C ALA A 406 -4.46 -17.29 31.02
N LYS A 407 -5.38 -17.33 30.04
CA LYS A 407 -6.58 -16.49 30.03
C LYS A 407 -7.51 -16.84 31.19
N ILE A 408 -7.69 -18.13 31.46
CA ILE A 408 -8.48 -18.62 32.59
C ILE A 408 -7.85 -18.17 33.91
N GLN A 409 -6.53 -18.32 34.08
CA GLN A 409 -5.84 -17.88 35.30
C GLN A 409 -5.98 -16.35 35.51
N ALA A 410 -5.84 -15.56 34.47
CA ALA A 410 -6.02 -14.12 34.55
C ALA A 410 -7.44 -13.74 34.96
N LEU A 411 -8.45 -14.37 34.33
CA LEU A 411 -9.86 -14.17 34.74
C LEU A 411 -10.11 -14.56 36.18
N THR A 412 -9.56 -15.69 36.63
CA THR A 412 -9.68 -16.15 38.02
C THR A 412 -9.04 -15.16 38.98
N GLN A 413 -7.88 -14.59 38.65
CA GLN A 413 -7.24 -13.57 39.49
C GLN A 413 -8.07 -12.30 39.58
N VAL A 414 -8.66 -11.84 38.48
CA VAL A 414 -9.54 -10.66 38.48
C VAL A 414 -10.81 -10.94 39.30
N SER A 415 -11.44 -12.07 39.05
CA SER A 415 -12.67 -12.49 39.78
C SER A 415 -12.42 -12.56 41.27
N SER A 416 -11.33 -13.20 41.73
CA SER A 416 -11.00 -13.28 43.13
C SER A 416 -10.74 -11.93 43.79
N LYS A 417 -10.09 -10.99 43.07
CA LYS A 417 -9.92 -9.62 43.59
C LYS A 417 -11.26 -8.89 43.75
N VAL A 418 -12.17 -9.03 42.79
CA VAL A 418 -13.52 -8.44 42.85
C VAL A 418 -14.34 -9.04 44.00
N ILE A 419 -14.33 -10.35 44.15
CA ILE A 419 -15.05 -11.06 45.22
C ILE A 419 -14.51 -10.66 46.59
N ASN A 420 -13.19 -10.62 46.77
CA ASN A 420 -12.56 -10.19 48.02
C ASN A 420 -12.87 -8.75 48.36
N PHE A 421 -12.96 -7.85 47.35
CA PHE A 421 -13.34 -6.46 47.58
C PHE A 421 -14.83 -6.33 48.00
N SER A 422 -15.72 -7.13 47.42
CA SER A 422 -17.13 -7.13 47.78
C SER A 422 -17.34 -7.63 49.25
N SER A 423 -16.66 -8.68 49.65
CA SER A 423 -16.71 -9.18 51.05
C SER A 423 -16.10 -8.20 52.05
N PHE A 424 -15.05 -7.44 51.64
CA PHE A 424 -14.50 -6.36 52.45
C PHE A 424 -15.48 -5.19 52.67
N LEU A 425 -16.26 -4.85 51.64
CA LEU A 425 -17.29 -3.80 51.72
C LEU A 425 -18.49 -4.25 52.60
N GLU A 426 -18.91 -5.50 52.56
CA GLU A 426 -19.95 -6.06 53.41
C GLU A 426 -19.53 -6.08 54.86
N ASN A 427 -18.31 -6.49 55.15
CA ASN A 427 -17.74 -6.48 56.50
C ASN A 427 -17.63 -5.05 57.09
N LYS A 428 -17.34 -4.05 56.24
CA LYS A 428 -17.31 -2.64 56.65
C LYS A 428 -18.71 -2.08 56.96
N LYS A 429 -19.73 -2.50 56.21
CA LYS A 429 -21.12 -2.10 56.47
C LYS A 429 -21.67 -2.69 57.77
N SER A 430 -21.33 -3.93 58.07
CA SER A 430 -21.73 -4.59 59.35
C SER A 430 -20.99 -4.03 60.57
N ALA A 431 -19.78 -3.46 60.40
CA ALA A 431 -19.02 -2.85 61.49
C ALA A 431 -19.41 -1.38 61.77
N VAL A 432 -20.20 -0.74 60.89
CA VAL A 432 -20.72 0.66 61.08
C VAL A 432 -22.17 0.63 61.61
N SER A 433 -22.79 -0.55 61.71
CA SER A 433 -24.18 -0.73 62.24
C SER A 433 -24.24 -1.31 63.67
N LEU A 434 -23.15 -1.29 64.40
CA LEU A 434 -23.01 -1.54 65.81
C LEU A 434 -22.52 -0.22 66.50
#